data_eb704eae0534eb9322963c7adafb9280
#
_entry.id   eb704eae0534eb9322963c7adafb9280
#
_cell.length_a   1.000
_cell.length_b   1.000
_cell.length_c   1.000
_cell.angle_alpha   90.00
_cell.angle_beta   90.00
_cell.angle_gamma   90.00
#
_symmetry.space_group_name_H-M   'P 1'
#
loop_
_entity.id
_entity.type
_entity.pdbx_description
1 polymer ?
#
loop_
_entity_poly.entity_id
_entity_poly.type
_entity_poly.pdbx_seq_one_letter_code
_entity_poly.pdbx_strand_id
1 'polypeptide(L)'
;MQANETYIQIGQKLKNSRLKKNLTLEKISKKTKISIQNLINIENGELHLLAGEFYQRSFIKSYCAALRISEKKILLMLDNALHKPDVESEFDEKNENKIEKT
;
A
#
# COMPACT_ATOMS: atom_id res chain seq x y z
N MET A 1 -4.19 -16.82 -3.00
CA MET A 1 -4.13 -15.59 -3.39
C MET A 1 -3.05 -14.78 -2.82
N GLN A 2 -2.02 -14.65 -3.59
CA GLN A 2 -0.84 -13.96 -3.15
C GLN A 2 -1.08 -12.48 -2.90
N ALA A 3 -1.96 -11.89 -3.70
CA ALA A 3 -2.28 -10.48 -3.50
C ALA A 3 -2.90 -10.26 -2.12
N ASN A 4 -3.78 -11.18 -1.69
CA ASN A 4 -4.39 -11.04 -0.37
C ASN A 4 -3.36 -11.16 0.74
N GLU A 5 -2.43 -12.10 0.58
CA GLU A 5 -1.39 -12.26 1.58
C GLU A 5 -0.53 -11.03 1.67
N THR A 6 -0.22 -10.44 0.51
CA THR A 6 0.59 -9.23 0.50
C THR A 6 -0.15 -8.09 1.17
N TYR A 7 -1.44 -7.94 0.89
CA TYR A 7 -2.25 -6.91 1.53
C TYR A 7 -2.25 -7.09 3.05
N ILE A 8 -2.36 -8.33 3.51
CA ILE A 8 -2.34 -8.61 4.95
C ILE A 8 -1.00 -8.22 5.55
N GLN A 9 0.09 -8.56 4.86
CA GLN A 9 1.42 -8.23 5.33
C GLN A 9 1.64 -6.73 5.40
N ILE A 10 1.19 -6.01 4.37
CA ILE A 10 1.29 -4.55 4.37
C ILE A 10 0.52 -3.98 5.55
N GLY A 11 -0.71 -4.45 5.74
CA GLY A 11 -1.54 -3.96 6.82
C GLY A 11 -0.92 -4.19 8.18
N GLN A 12 -0.33 -5.37 8.37
CA GLN A 12 0.31 -5.69 9.64
C GLN A 12 1.54 -4.82 9.89
N LYS A 13 2.32 -4.58 8.85
CA LYS A 13 3.49 -3.72 9.01
C LYS A 13 3.09 -2.32 9.44
N LEU A 14 2.06 -1.79 8.79
CA LEU A 14 1.60 -0.45 9.13
C LEU A 14 1.01 -0.41 10.54
N LYS A 15 0.18 -1.38 10.87
CA LYS A 15 -0.41 -1.43 12.19
C LYS A 15 0.64 -1.56 13.27
N ASN A 16 1.62 -2.43 13.06
CA ASN A 16 2.67 -2.63 14.05
C ASN A 16 3.50 -1.37 14.25
N SER A 17 3.81 -0.67 13.15
CA SER A 17 4.53 0.59 13.26
C SER A 17 3.72 1.62 14.01
N ARG A 18 2.42 1.68 13.74
CA ARG A 18 1.55 2.61 14.45
C ARG A 18 1.54 2.33 15.95
N LEU A 19 1.39 1.07 16.30
CA LEU A 19 1.32 0.69 17.71
C LEU A 19 2.64 0.96 18.43
N LYS A 20 3.75 0.70 17.75
CA LYS A 20 5.06 0.98 18.34
C LYS A 20 5.23 2.45 18.66
N LYS A 21 4.61 3.31 17.89
CA LYS A 21 4.71 4.75 18.09
C LYS A 21 3.60 5.30 18.96
N ASN A 22 2.77 4.42 19.49
CA ASN A 22 1.66 4.79 20.38
C ASN A 22 0.71 5.79 19.70
N LEU A 23 0.44 5.56 18.42
CA LEU A 23 -0.45 6.43 17.67
C LEU A 23 -1.81 5.76 17.52
N THR A 24 -2.86 6.56 17.65
CA THR A 24 -4.22 6.08 17.46
C THR A 24 -4.63 6.21 16.01
N LEU A 25 -5.65 5.47 15.63
CA LEU A 25 -6.21 5.62 14.28
C LEU A 25 -6.76 7.03 14.07
N GLU A 26 -7.31 7.63 15.13
CA GLU A 26 -7.80 9.00 15.04
C GLU A 26 -6.68 9.97 14.65
N LYS A 27 -5.53 9.81 15.27
CA LYS A 27 -4.39 10.69 14.94
C LYS A 27 -3.92 10.49 13.52
N ILE A 28 -3.85 9.25 13.07
CA ILE A 28 -3.44 8.98 11.69
C ILE A 28 -4.48 9.55 10.73
N SER A 29 -5.75 9.39 11.04
CA SER A 29 -6.82 9.93 10.20
C SER A 29 -6.71 11.44 10.08
N LYS A 30 -6.45 12.13 11.18
CA LYS A 30 -6.31 13.59 11.13
C LYS A 30 -5.14 14.01 10.26
N LYS A 31 -4.02 13.29 10.36
CA LYS A 31 -2.83 13.64 9.59
C LYS A 31 -2.99 13.36 8.11
N THR A 32 -3.67 12.27 7.77
CA THR A 32 -3.73 11.79 6.40
C THR A 32 -4.98 12.21 5.67
N LYS A 33 -6.03 12.60 6.40
CA LYS A 33 -7.35 12.84 5.85
C LYS A 33 -7.99 11.57 5.31
N ILE A 34 -7.49 10.42 5.71
CA ILE A 34 -8.09 9.14 5.38
C ILE A 34 -9.06 8.79 6.49
N SER A 35 -10.25 8.32 6.13
CA SER A 35 -11.25 7.96 7.13
C SER A 35 -10.74 6.82 8.00
N ILE A 36 -11.21 6.78 9.23
CA ILE A 36 -10.83 5.72 10.15
C ILE A 36 -11.21 4.36 9.57
N GLN A 37 -12.37 4.27 8.92
CA GLN A 37 -12.80 3.00 8.33
C GLN A 37 -11.83 2.54 7.26
N ASN A 38 -11.35 3.46 6.42
CA ASN A 38 -10.38 3.09 5.39
C ASN A 38 -9.04 2.67 6.02
N LEU A 39 -8.64 3.32 7.11
CA LEU A 39 -7.43 2.90 7.80
C LEU A 39 -7.58 1.50 8.38
N ILE A 40 -8.75 1.20 8.93
CA ILE A 40 -9.02 -0.13 9.44
C ILE A 40 -8.94 -1.15 8.31
N ASN A 41 -9.51 -0.83 7.16
CA ASN A 41 -9.46 -1.72 6.02
C ASN A 41 -8.00 -1.99 5.59
N ILE A 42 -7.18 -0.93 5.58
CA ILE A 42 -5.77 -1.09 5.23
C ILE A 42 -5.08 -2.03 6.21
N GLU A 43 -5.29 -1.81 7.50
CA GLU A 43 -4.61 -2.61 8.51
C GLU A 43 -5.07 -4.05 8.53
N ASN A 44 -6.30 -4.29 8.11
CA ASN A 44 -6.84 -5.65 8.06
C ASN A 44 -6.53 -6.38 6.77
N GLY A 45 -5.76 -5.76 5.88
CA GLY A 45 -5.40 -6.41 4.64
C GLY A 45 -6.49 -6.33 3.60
N GLU A 46 -7.38 -5.38 3.73
CA GLU A 46 -8.51 -5.23 2.82
C GLU A 46 -8.36 -4.01 1.94
N LEU A 47 -7.14 -3.78 1.51
CA LEU A 47 -6.83 -2.64 0.65
C LEU A 47 -7.64 -2.67 -0.63
N HIS A 48 -8.03 -3.85 -1.09
CA HIS A 48 -8.83 -4.00 -2.30
C HIS A 48 -10.22 -3.37 -2.18
N LEU A 49 -10.66 -3.09 -0.96
CA LEU A 49 -11.95 -2.42 -0.76
C LEU A 49 -11.86 -0.93 -1.06
N LEU A 50 -10.65 -0.40 -1.17
CA LEU A 50 -10.48 1.00 -1.54
C LEU A 50 -10.64 1.15 -3.05
N ALA A 51 -11.11 2.31 -3.47
CA ALA A 51 -11.38 2.54 -4.87
C ALA A 51 -10.09 2.69 -5.68
N GLY A 52 -9.85 1.75 -6.60
CA GLY A 52 -8.80 1.89 -7.59
C GLY A 52 -7.39 1.78 -7.07
N GLU A 53 -6.49 1.37 -7.95
CA GLU A 53 -5.09 1.18 -7.59
C GLU A 53 -4.40 2.49 -7.24
N PHE A 54 -4.81 3.56 -7.94
CA PHE A 54 -4.21 4.86 -7.69
C PHE A 54 -4.42 5.27 -6.22
N TYR A 55 -5.63 5.08 -5.72
CA TYR A 55 -5.92 5.47 -4.35
C TYR A 55 -5.23 4.56 -3.36
N GLN A 56 -5.05 3.30 -3.71
CA GLN A 56 -4.35 2.37 -2.83
C GLN A 56 -2.91 2.85 -2.59
N ARG A 57 -2.20 3.19 -3.65
CA ARG A 57 -0.85 3.70 -3.51
C ARG A 57 -0.82 5.00 -2.71
N SER A 58 -1.72 5.89 -3.05
CA SER A 58 -1.77 7.19 -2.40
C SER A 58 -2.02 7.06 -0.91
N PHE A 59 -2.95 6.18 -0.53
CA PHE A 59 -3.27 5.98 0.88
C PHE A 59 -2.09 5.37 1.63
N ILE A 60 -1.40 4.42 1.01
CA ILE A 60 -0.23 3.81 1.64
C ILE A 60 0.87 4.86 1.84
N LYS A 61 1.11 5.69 0.83
CA LYS A 61 2.12 6.75 0.95
C LYS A 61 1.76 7.70 2.09
N SER A 62 0.51 8.10 2.16
CA SER A 62 0.07 9.00 3.23
C SER A 62 0.22 8.36 4.60
N TYR A 63 -0.13 7.09 4.71
CA TYR A 63 -0.02 6.39 5.98
C TYR A 63 1.45 6.30 6.41
N CYS A 64 2.33 5.94 5.49
CA CYS A 64 3.76 5.86 5.80
C CYS A 64 4.32 7.22 6.23
N ALA A 65 3.89 8.27 5.54
CA ALA A 65 4.34 9.61 5.90
C ALA A 65 3.89 9.99 7.31
N ALA A 66 2.65 9.64 7.66
CA ALA A 66 2.14 9.93 9.00
C ALA A 66 2.91 9.19 10.07
N LEU A 67 3.39 8.00 9.74
CA LEU A 67 4.19 7.20 10.66
C LEU A 67 5.66 7.57 10.63
N ARG A 68 6.08 8.36 9.65
CA ARG A 68 7.48 8.74 9.44
C ARG A 68 8.36 7.52 9.18
N ILE A 69 7.84 6.61 8.38
CA ILE A 69 8.61 5.46 7.95
C ILE A 69 8.78 5.51 6.44
N SER A 70 9.79 4.79 5.95
CA SER A 70 10.03 4.75 4.52
C SER A 70 8.90 4.01 3.82
N GLU A 71 8.43 4.58 2.72
CA GLU A 71 7.37 3.96 1.94
C GLU A 71 7.91 2.99 0.91
N LYS A 72 9.22 3.01 0.66
CA LYS A 72 9.80 2.28 -0.46
C LYS A 72 9.49 0.79 -0.44
N LYS A 73 9.75 0.16 0.70
CA LYS A 73 9.57 -1.28 0.79
C LYS A 73 8.10 -1.66 0.67
N ILE A 74 7.26 -0.89 1.33
CA ILE A 74 5.83 -1.18 1.33
C ILE A 74 5.23 -0.95 -0.04
N LEU A 75 5.64 0.14 -0.72
CA LEU A 75 5.15 0.38 -2.07
C LEU A 75 5.63 -0.69 -3.05
N LEU A 76 6.85 -1.18 -2.85
CA LEU A 76 7.33 -2.28 -3.69
C LEU A 76 6.47 -3.53 -3.49
N MET A 77 6.13 -3.84 -2.26
CA MET A 77 5.24 -4.96 -1.99
C MET A 77 3.90 -4.77 -2.68
N LEU A 78 3.35 -3.56 -2.60
CA LEU A 78 2.07 -3.28 -3.22
C LEU A 78 2.16 -3.40 -4.73
N ASP A 79 3.20 -2.86 -5.32
CA ASP A 79 3.36 -2.91 -6.77
C ASP A 79 3.46 -4.37 -7.24
N ASN A 80 4.17 -5.20 -6.49
CA ASN A 80 4.28 -6.60 -6.86
C ASN A 80 2.94 -7.31 -6.79
N ALA A 81 2.09 -6.91 -5.85
CA ALA A 81 0.76 -7.51 -5.74
C ALA A 81 -0.16 -7.07 -6.86
N LEU A 82 -0.04 -5.81 -7.28
CA LEU A 82 -0.93 -5.25 -8.29
C LEU A 82 -0.49 -5.60 -9.71
N HIS A 83 0.80 -5.74 -9.92
CA HIS A 83 1.34 -5.97 -11.25
C HIS A 83 2.03 -7.32 -11.31
N LYS A 84 1.24 -8.34 -11.12
CA LYS A 84 1.79 -9.69 -11.10
C LYS A 84 2.41 -10.02 -12.44
N PRO A 85 3.58 -10.61 -12.40
CA PRO A 85 4.33 -10.89 -13.63
C PRO A 85 3.79 -12.04 -14.43
N ASP A 86 2.80 -12.65 -14.00
CA ASP A 86 2.31 -13.72 -14.80
C ASP A 86 1.90 -13.22 -16.13
N VAL A 87 2.27 -12.61 -16.41
CA VAL A 87 2.05 -12.15 -17.61
C VAL A 87 3.07 -11.58 -18.30
N GLU A 88 3.46 -11.78 -17.89
CA GLU A 88 4.09 -11.36 -18.31
C GLU A 88 4.70 -10.89 -18.65
N SER A 89 4.77 -10.87 -18.91
CA SER A 89 5.34 -10.36 -19.14
C SER A 89 5.92 -9.78 -19.63
N GLU A 90 5.90 -9.85 -19.90
CA GLU A 90 6.37 -9.21 -20.18
C GLU A 90 6.64 -8.24 -20.62
N PHE A 91 6.26 -8.34 -21.05
CA PHE A 91 6.53 -7.11 -21.20
C PHE A 91 6.86 -6.28 -21.17
N ASP A 92 6.67 -6.48 -21.27
CA ASP A 92 6.99 -5.37 -20.94
C ASP A 92 7.48 -4.68 -20.89
N GLU A 93 7.50 -4.93 -20.97
CA GLU A 93 7.89 -4.03 -20.70
C GLU A 93 8.30 -3.35 -20.77
N LYS A 94 8.41 -3.76 -21.12
CA LYS A 94 8.72 -2.96 -21.07
C LYS A 94 8.78 -2.11 -21.14
N ASN A 95 8.70 -2.79 -21.49
CA ASN A 95 8.69 -1.81 -21.46
C ASN A 95 8.76 -1.05 -21.32
N GLU A 96 8.67 -1.39 -21.40
CA GLU A 96 8.67 -0.47 -21.19
C GLU A 96 8.91 0.20 -20.95
N ASN A 97 8.99 -0.42 -21.36
CA ASN A 97 9.16 0.45 -21.14
C ASN A 97 9.49 1.02 -21.09
N LYS A 98 9.57 0.54 -21.26
CA LYS A 98 9.73 1.20 -21.26
C LYS A 98 9.79 2.04 -21.24
N ILE A 99 9.74 1.27 -21.48
CA ILE A 99 9.73 2.14 -21.45
C ILE A 99 9.98 2.96 -21.45
N GLU A 100 9.80 2.46 -21.36
CA GLU A 100 9.90 3.32 -21.25
C GLU A 100 10.23 3.95 -21.20
N LYS A 101 10.30 3.48 -21.45
CA LYS A 101 10.44 4.17 -21.38
C LYS A 101 10.63 4.83 -21.23
N THR A 102 10.61 3.89 -21.45
CA THR A 102 10.63 4.56 -21.20
C THR A 102 10.59 5.10 -21.18
#